data_dedd258c041e60f120a4129e3d664883
#
_entry.id   dedd258c041e60f120a4129e3d664883
#
_cell.length_a   1.000
_cell.length_b   1.000
_cell.length_c   1.000
_cell.angle_alpha   90.00
_cell.angle_beta   90.00
_cell.angle_gamma   90.00
#
_symmetry.space_group_name_H-M   'P 1'
#
loop_
_entity.id
_entity.type
_entity.pdbx_description
1 polymer ?
#
loop_
_entity_poly.entity_id
_entity_poly.type
_entity_poly.pdbx_seq_one_letter_code
_entity_poly.pdbx_strand_id
1 'polypeptide(L)'
;MPATLDYFAFSQQTLRGLALEATGDVKGAQSLWLKLLPLAQQPLQREQLELALAINFERNGQLPNVFASDSPVQSAQVRLILLGKAADAPLLRQQIAQGISDNEKATAQFVLLYKELLHGQYAPFGDDLKALPEKPADSKLTTQLGYVYGDGQSLQLFRWNGAKAESGYVCPAIGEIAAALHANAKDPKGLNCLGEFILRNGLDSMPLDQRPSVSQLGSSEPGFKGEAFSRLDGYQTVIADATAGRDEKAYALFRAINCYGPSGYNGCGGKDVPQPVRKAWFKQLKSTYANTMWGKTLQYYW
;
A
#
# COMPACT_ATOMS: atom_id res chain seq x y z
N MET A 1 2.82 -32.65 26.69
CA MET A 1 3.78 -32.04 25.74
C MET A 1 4.85 -33.07 25.40
N PRO A 2 5.25 -33.22 24.13
CA PRO A 2 6.38 -34.09 23.79
C PRO A 2 7.68 -33.52 24.36
N ALA A 3 8.61 -34.39 24.69
CA ALA A 3 9.94 -33.96 25.15
C ALA A 3 10.81 -33.40 24.01
N THR A 4 10.54 -33.84 22.78
CA THR A 4 11.19 -33.41 21.55
C THR A 4 10.14 -33.16 20.47
N LEU A 5 10.39 -32.23 19.55
CA LEU A 5 9.50 -31.91 18.46
C LEU A 5 9.99 -32.58 17.16
N ASP A 6 9.94 -33.93 17.14
CA ASP A 6 10.17 -34.67 15.90
C ASP A 6 9.06 -34.40 14.87
N TYR A 7 9.19 -34.96 13.68
CA TYR A 7 8.24 -34.72 12.57
C TYR A 7 6.81 -35.11 12.93
N PHE A 8 6.63 -36.25 13.61
CA PHE A 8 5.29 -36.75 13.98
C PHE A 8 4.66 -35.89 15.09
N ALA A 9 5.43 -35.62 16.15
CA ALA A 9 4.99 -34.74 17.24
C ALA A 9 4.69 -33.33 16.74
N PHE A 10 5.50 -32.78 15.85
CA PHE A 10 5.25 -31.47 15.22
C PHE A 10 3.92 -31.46 14.48
N SER A 11 3.70 -32.43 13.57
CA SER A 11 2.45 -32.51 12.80
C SER A 11 1.22 -32.65 13.70
N GLN A 12 1.30 -33.53 14.72
CA GLN A 12 0.20 -33.75 15.67
C GLN A 12 -0.12 -32.47 16.47
N GLN A 13 0.88 -31.76 16.98
CA GLN A 13 0.69 -30.57 17.76
C GLN A 13 0.20 -29.39 16.89
N THR A 14 0.69 -29.30 15.66
CA THR A 14 0.20 -28.31 14.70
C THR A 14 -1.29 -28.50 14.41
N LEU A 15 -1.71 -29.74 14.12
CA LEU A 15 -3.14 -30.07 13.93
C LEU A 15 -3.98 -29.76 15.17
N ARG A 16 -3.45 -30.03 16.36
CA ARG A 16 -4.12 -29.68 17.62
C ARG A 16 -4.29 -28.16 17.76
N GLY A 17 -3.25 -27.38 17.47
CA GLY A 17 -3.34 -25.92 17.53
C GLY A 17 -4.35 -25.35 16.53
N LEU A 18 -4.36 -25.87 15.29
CA LEU A 18 -5.36 -25.49 14.29
C LEU A 18 -6.79 -25.88 14.71
N ALA A 19 -6.97 -27.01 15.37
CA ALA A 19 -8.26 -27.42 15.92
C ALA A 19 -8.74 -26.49 17.04
N LEU A 20 -7.84 -26.05 17.94
CA LEU A 20 -8.16 -25.05 18.97
C LEU A 20 -8.58 -23.72 18.32
N GLU A 21 -7.87 -23.23 17.31
CA GLU A 21 -8.27 -22.04 16.55
C GLU A 21 -9.66 -22.20 15.92
N ALA A 22 -9.90 -23.35 15.27
CA ALA A 22 -11.15 -23.62 14.57
C ALA A 22 -12.36 -23.74 15.54
N THR A 23 -12.13 -24.17 16.78
CA THR A 23 -13.16 -24.28 17.84
C THR A 23 -13.31 -23.01 18.67
N GLY A 24 -12.52 -21.95 18.38
CA GLY A 24 -12.57 -20.68 19.08
C GLY A 24 -11.78 -20.63 20.40
N ASP A 25 -11.03 -21.68 20.73
CA ASP A 25 -10.11 -21.66 21.89
C ASP A 25 -8.77 -20.99 21.51
N VAL A 26 -8.88 -19.73 21.24
CA VAL A 26 -7.79 -18.88 20.80
C VAL A 26 -6.64 -18.82 21.82
N LYS A 27 -6.98 -18.70 23.11
CA LYS A 27 -5.98 -18.66 24.19
C LYS A 27 -5.27 -20.00 24.37
N GLY A 28 -6.01 -21.09 24.20
CA GLY A 28 -5.45 -22.43 24.20
C GLY A 28 -4.46 -22.63 23.04
N ALA A 29 -4.84 -22.21 21.84
CA ALA A 29 -3.95 -22.22 20.67
C ALA A 29 -2.68 -21.38 20.89
N GLN A 30 -2.83 -20.12 21.33
CA GLN A 30 -1.71 -19.24 21.65
C GLN A 30 -0.74 -19.87 22.66
N SER A 31 -1.30 -20.41 23.75
CA SER A 31 -0.50 -21.09 24.79
C SER A 31 0.24 -22.31 24.26
N LEU A 32 -0.38 -23.04 23.31
CA LEU A 32 0.25 -24.17 22.64
C LEU A 32 1.41 -23.72 21.75
N TRP A 33 1.19 -22.70 20.89
CA TRP A 33 2.24 -22.18 19.99
C TRP A 33 3.45 -21.67 20.77
N LEU A 34 3.23 -20.90 21.85
CA LEU A 34 4.31 -20.40 22.72
C LEU A 34 5.09 -21.54 23.39
N LYS A 35 4.43 -22.65 23.76
CA LYS A 35 5.11 -23.81 24.35
C LYS A 35 5.89 -24.65 23.33
N LEU A 36 5.44 -24.68 22.08
CA LEU A 36 6.10 -25.44 21.02
C LEU A 36 7.32 -24.73 20.43
N LEU A 37 7.27 -23.42 20.36
CA LEU A 37 8.30 -22.60 19.71
C LEU A 37 9.73 -22.87 20.24
N PRO A 38 9.99 -22.92 21.56
CA PRO A 38 11.33 -23.25 22.07
C PRO A 38 11.76 -24.70 21.80
N LEU A 39 10.82 -25.59 21.45
CA LEU A 39 11.11 -26.97 21.13
C LEU A 39 11.41 -27.20 19.63
N ALA A 40 11.22 -26.19 18.80
CA ALA A 40 11.49 -26.25 17.37
C ALA A 40 12.98 -26.39 17.10
N GLN A 41 13.39 -27.51 16.51
CA GLN A 41 14.77 -27.82 16.19
C GLN A 41 15.14 -27.48 14.74
N GLN A 42 14.14 -27.47 13.84
CA GLN A 42 14.32 -27.18 12.44
C GLN A 42 13.85 -25.75 12.11
N PRO A 43 14.56 -25.03 11.24
CA PRO A 43 14.15 -23.68 10.82
C PRO A 43 12.70 -23.63 10.33
N LEU A 44 12.28 -24.58 9.49
CA LEU A 44 10.92 -24.64 8.96
C LEU A 44 9.85 -24.81 10.05
N GLN A 45 10.14 -25.63 11.09
CA GLN A 45 9.22 -25.79 12.24
C GLN A 45 9.04 -24.44 12.96
N ARG A 46 10.14 -23.73 13.20
CA ARG A 46 10.13 -22.42 13.84
C ARG A 46 9.31 -21.42 13.03
N GLU A 47 9.59 -21.30 11.73
CA GLU A 47 8.86 -20.39 10.84
C GLU A 47 7.36 -20.67 10.81
N GLN A 48 6.95 -21.94 10.76
CA GLN A 48 5.54 -22.32 10.79
C GLN A 48 4.87 -21.99 12.13
N LEU A 49 5.57 -22.17 13.26
CA LEU A 49 5.05 -21.82 14.57
C LEU A 49 4.97 -20.30 14.77
N GLU A 50 5.96 -19.56 14.30
CA GLU A 50 5.96 -18.09 14.31
C GLU A 50 4.81 -17.55 13.46
N LEU A 51 4.57 -18.13 12.27
CA LEU A 51 3.45 -17.77 11.42
C LEU A 51 2.10 -18.04 12.10
N ALA A 52 1.93 -19.24 12.70
CA ALA A 52 0.71 -19.59 13.40
C ALA A 52 0.44 -18.65 14.59
N LEU A 53 1.47 -18.33 15.36
CA LEU A 53 1.38 -17.40 16.48
C LEU A 53 1.07 -15.97 16.01
N ALA A 54 1.68 -15.51 14.93
CA ALA A 54 1.42 -14.19 14.36
C ALA A 54 -0.01 -14.05 13.86
N ILE A 55 -0.56 -15.07 13.18
CA ILE A 55 -1.97 -15.12 12.77
C ILE A 55 -2.89 -15.09 14.00
N ASN A 56 -2.53 -15.82 15.05
CA ASN A 56 -3.28 -15.81 16.31
C ASN A 56 -3.30 -14.42 16.93
N PHE A 57 -2.14 -13.77 17.09
CA PHE A 57 -2.06 -12.40 17.60
C PHE A 57 -2.87 -11.41 16.75
N GLU A 58 -2.73 -11.47 15.42
CA GLU A 58 -3.44 -10.59 14.50
C GLU A 58 -4.95 -10.70 14.68
N ARG A 59 -5.51 -11.93 14.61
CA ARG A 59 -6.95 -12.17 14.68
C ARG A 59 -7.58 -11.80 16.01
N ASN A 60 -6.78 -11.74 17.06
CA ASN A 60 -7.26 -11.41 18.41
C ASN A 60 -7.00 -9.98 18.83
N GLY A 61 -6.67 -9.10 17.89
CA GLY A 61 -6.40 -7.69 18.18
C GLY A 61 -5.11 -7.48 18.98
N GLN A 62 -4.20 -8.44 18.95
CA GLN A 62 -2.93 -8.44 19.69
C GLN A 62 -1.74 -8.20 18.75
N LEU A 63 -1.98 -7.60 17.60
CA LEU A 63 -0.94 -7.31 16.60
C LEU A 63 0.33 -6.65 17.20
N PRO A 64 0.25 -5.71 18.15
CA PRO A 64 1.44 -5.13 18.78
C PRO A 64 2.37 -6.15 19.44
N ASN A 65 1.86 -7.32 19.88
CA ASN A 65 2.69 -8.37 20.48
C ASN A 65 3.67 -9.00 19.49
N VAL A 66 3.38 -8.96 18.20
CA VAL A 66 4.32 -9.40 17.14
C VAL A 66 5.56 -8.49 17.12
N PHE A 67 5.39 -7.23 17.49
CA PHE A 67 6.40 -6.18 17.41
C PHE A 67 7.00 -5.79 18.76
N ALA A 68 6.63 -6.44 19.84
CA ALA A 68 7.24 -6.24 21.14
C ALA A 68 8.73 -6.62 21.11
N SER A 69 9.54 -5.99 21.96
CA SER A 69 10.99 -6.22 22.02
C SER A 69 11.36 -7.66 22.39
N ASP A 70 10.50 -8.32 23.15
CA ASP A 70 10.60 -9.72 23.59
C ASP A 70 9.72 -10.67 22.77
N SER A 71 9.19 -10.21 21.63
CA SER A 71 8.32 -11.00 20.78
C SER A 71 8.99 -12.31 20.34
N PRO A 72 8.32 -13.44 20.47
CA PRO A 72 8.84 -14.71 19.93
C PRO A 72 8.75 -14.79 18.39
N VAL A 73 8.02 -13.88 17.73
CA VAL A 73 7.91 -13.81 16.28
C VAL A 73 9.08 -13.01 15.71
N GLN A 74 10.09 -13.71 15.23
CA GLN A 74 11.34 -13.13 14.71
C GLN A 74 11.42 -13.19 13.16
N SER A 75 10.53 -13.91 12.50
CA SER A 75 10.49 -14.02 11.04
C SER A 75 10.31 -12.64 10.40
N ALA A 76 11.33 -12.17 9.71
CA ALA A 76 11.29 -10.90 9.00
C ALA A 76 10.16 -10.85 7.97
N GLN A 77 9.89 -11.97 7.26
CA GLN A 77 8.81 -12.06 6.29
C GLN A 77 7.44 -11.85 6.93
N VAL A 78 7.18 -12.53 8.05
CA VAL A 78 5.91 -12.41 8.79
C VAL A 78 5.69 -10.97 9.26
N ARG A 79 6.72 -10.38 9.87
CA ARG A 79 6.65 -9.01 10.39
C ARG A 79 6.43 -7.99 9.26
N LEU A 80 7.15 -8.09 8.15
CA LEU A 80 7.00 -7.19 7.00
C LEU A 80 5.62 -7.30 6.34
N ILE A 81 5.03 -8.49 6.25
CA ILE A 81 3.67 -8.68 5.75
C ILE A 81 2.67 -7.95 6.67
N LEU A 82 2.80 -8.11 7.97
CA LEU A 82 1.90 -7.46 8.94
C LEU A 82 2.05 -5.94 8.95
N LEU A 83 3.28 -5.41 8.83
CA LEU A 83 3.49 -3.97 8.64
C LEU A 83 2.79 -3.46 7.38
N GLY A 84 2.93 -4.18 6.27
CA GLY A 84 2.34 -3.79 4.99
C GLY A 84 0.82 -3.85 4.96
N LYS A 85 0.21 -4.85 5.62
CA LYS A 85 -1.21 -5.17 5.48
C LYS A 85 -2.07 -4.72 6.65
N ALA A 86 -1.62 -4.95 7.90
CA ALA A 86 -2.44 -4.87 9.10
C ALA A 86 -2.10 -3.70 10.03
N ALA A 87 -0.86 -3.21 10.00
CA ALA A 87 -0.41 -2.17 10.91
C ALA A 87 -1.14 -0.84 10.68
N ASP A 88 -1.49 -0.19 11.80
CA ASP A 88 -1.99 1.18 11.82
C ASP A 88 -0.84 2.21 11.93
N ALA A 89 -1.15 3.49 11.78
CA ALA A 89 -0.15 4.55 11.83
C ALA A 89 0.62 4.61 13.16
N PRO A 90 0.00 4.47 14.35
CA PRO A 90 0.74 4.39 15.62
C PRO A 90 1.77 3.26 15.65
N LEU A 91 1.39 2.05 15.24
CA LEU A 91 2.30 0.90 15.20
C LEU A 91 3.43 1.11 14.19
N LEU A 92 3.13 1.65 13.01
CA LEU A 92 4.15 1.97 12.01
C LEU A 92 5.17 2.99 12.55
N ARG A 93 4.71 4.07 13.18
CA ARG A 93 5.62 5.06 13.82
C ARG A 93 6.47 4.43 14.93
N GLN A 94 5.90 3.54 15.72
CA GLN A 94 6.66 2.78 16.70
C GLN A 94 7.76 1.94 16.04
N GLN A 95 7.44 1.25 14.91
CA GLN A 95 8.42 0.40 14.24
C GLN A 95 9.49 1.19 13.46
N ILE A 96 9.20 2.38 12.99
CA ILE A 96 10.23 3.31 12.46
C ILE A 96 11.31 3.59 13.53
N ALA A 97 10.90 3.76 14.78
CA ALA A 97 11.83 4.04 15.88
C ALA A 97 12.50 2.77 16.45
N GLN A 98 11.76 1.67 16.58
CA GLN A 98 12.13 0.51 17.40
C GLN A 98 12.27 -0.80 16.62
N GLY A 99 12.04 -0.81 15.28
CA GLY A 99 12.14 -2.00 14.44
C GLY A 99 13.47 -2.73 14.63
N ILE A 100 13.42 -4.05 14.57
CA ILE A 100 14.58 -4.92 14.86
C ILE A 100 15.65 -4.90 13.75
N SER A 101 15.35 -4.33 12.60
CA SER A 101 16.31 -4.18 11.50
C SER A 101 16.06 -2.89 10.72
N ASP A 102 17.06 -2.41 10.00
CA ASP A 102 16.95 -1.23 9.12
C ASP A 102 15.91 -1.45 8.01
N ASN A 103 15.79 -2.68 7.48
CA ASN A 103 14.76 -2.99 6.51
C ASN A 103 13.35 -2.92 7.10
N GLU A 104 13.15 -3.35 8.35
CA GLU A 104 11.86 -3.23 9.04
C GLU A 104 11.49 -1.76 9.27
N LYS A 105 12.44 -0.95 9.73
CA LYS A 105 12.25 0.50 9.91
C LYS A 105 11.93 1.21 8.61
N ALA A 106 12.70 0.93 7.55
CA ALA A 106 12.47 1.49 6.22
C ALA A 106 11.11 1.05 5.63
N THR A 107 10.73 -0.21 5.84
CA THR A 107 9.41 -0.73 5.43
C THR A 107 8.28 -0.04 6.17
N ALA A 108 8.39 0.10 7.50
CA ALA A 108 7.38 0.79 8.29
C ALA A 108 7.22 2.26 7.83
N GLN A 109 8.32 2.95 7.54
CA GLN A 109 8.30 4.32 7.05
C GLN A 109 7.69 4.43 5.65
N PHE A 110 8.03 3.50 4.74
CA PHE A 110 7.44 3.45 3.42
C PHE A 110 5.93 3.23 3.48
N VAL A 111 5.49 2.23 4.26
CA VAL A 111 4.06 1.88 4.40
C VAL A 111 3.28 3.04 5.02
N LEU A 112 3.84 3.70 6.04
CA LEU A 112 3.21 4.85 6.67
C LEU A 112 2.95 5.96 5.66
N LEU A 113 4.00 6.43 4.98
CA LEU A 113 3.89 7.52 4.00
C LEU A 113 2.99 7.14 2.81
N TYR A 114 3.10 5.91 2.32
CA TYR A 114 2.26 5.42 1.23
C TYR A 114 0.78 5.44 1.63
N LYS A 115 0.44 4.83 2.76
CA LYS A 115 -0.96 4.73 3.19
C LYS A 115 -1.55 6.07 3.61
N GLU A 116 -0.82 6.92 4.31
CA GLU A 116 -1.29 8.27 4.66
C GLU A 116 -1.61 9.08 3.40
N LEU A 117 -0.71 9.06 2.42
CA LEU A 117 -0.92 9.77 1.16
C LEU A 117 -2.13 9.25 0.39
N LEU A 118 -2.23 7.92 0.20
CA LEU A 118 -3.30 7.34 -0.61
C LEU A 118 -4.65 7.27 0.09
N HIS A 119 -4.69 7.22 1.43
CA HIS A 119 -5.95 7.28 2.18
C HIS A 119 -6.35 8.71 2.58
N GLY A 120 -5.77 9.74 1.94
CA GLY A 120 -6.17 11.13 2.15
C GLY A 120 -5.79 11.72 3.51
N GLN A 121 -4.88 11.09 4.25
CA GLN A 121 -4.38 11.58 5.52
C GLN A 121 -3.24 12.59 5.29
N TYR A 122 -3.52 13.65 4.53
CA TYR A 122 -2.50 14.56 4.00
C TYR A 122 -1.77 15.38 5.07
N ALA A 123 -2.44 15.75 6.17
CA ALA A 123 -1.78 16.48 7.26
C ALA A 123 -0.78 15.58 8.01
N PRO A 124 -1.16 14.38 8.51
CA PRO A 124 -0.20 13.42 9.05
C PRO A 124 0.94 13.10 8.08
N PHE A 125 0.64 12.84 6.81
CA PHE A 125 1.67 12.62 5.78
C PHE A 125 2.70 13.75 5.73
N GLY A 126 2.24 15.01 5.76
CA GLY A 126 3.13 16.17 5.73
C GLY A 126 4.07 16.23 6.95
N ASP A 127 3.60 15.80 8.12
CA ASP A 127 4.40 15.75 9.33
C ASP A 127 5.40 14.60 9.32
N ASP A 128 4.98 13.39 8.94
CA ASP A 128 5.86 12.23 8.84
C ASP A 128 6.88 12.36 7.69
N LEU A 129 6.51 13.06 6.61
CA LEU A 129 7.44 13.38 5.52
C LEU A 129 8.63 14.24 5.98
N LYS A 130 8.43 15.17 6.93
CA LYS A 130 9.51 15.98 7.50
C LYS A 130 10.54 15.14 8.25
N ALA A 131 10.10 14.03 8.84
CA ALA A 131 10.97 13.09 9.56
C ALA A 131 11.79 12.19 8.62
N LEU A 132 11.50 12.17 7.32
CA LEU A 132 12.25 11.37 6.35
C LEU A 132 13.70 11.89 6.26
N PRO A 133 14.74 11.06 6.44
CA PRO A 133 16.12 11.49 6.32
C PRO A 133 16.46 11.91 4.89
N GLU A 134 17.47 12.79 4.73
CA GLU A 134 17.90 13.29 3.43
C GLU A 134 18.28 12.15 2.46
N LYS A 135 18.91 11.10 2.98
CA LYS A 135 19.25 9.87 2.25
C LYS A 135 18.59 8.69 2.94
N PRO A 136 17.30 8.46 2.69
CA PRO A 136 16.59 7.36 3.33
C PRO A 136 17.06 6.01 2.80
N ALA A 137 17.00 5.00 3.66
CA ALA A 137 17.26 3.62 3.29
C ALA A 137 16.20 3.07 2.32
N ASP A 138 16.57 2.10 1.52
CA ASP A 138 15.62 1.39 0.67
C ASP A 138 14.86 0.31 1.47
N SER A 139 13.58 0.19 1.19
CA SER A 139 12.72 -0.88 1.70
C SER A 139 12.70 -2.06 0.74
N LYS A 140 12.78 -3.28 1.26
CA LYS A 140 12.63 -4.51 0.48
C LYS A 140 11.19 -5.05 0.50
N LEU A 141 10.22 -4.18 0.73
CA LEU A 141 8.82 -4.55 0.92
C LEU A 141 8.24 -5.36 -0.25
N THR A 142 8.55 -4.98 -1.49
CA THR A 142 7.95 -5.59 -2.69
C THR A 142 8.33 -7.05 -2.87
N THR A 143 9.57 -7.43 -2.60
CA THR A 143 10.04 -8.83 -2.66
C THR A 143 9.33 -9.71 -1.63
N GLN A 144 9.04 -9.17 -0.47
CA GLN A 144 8.42 -9.89 0.65
C GLN A 144 6.91 -10.10 0.44
N LEU A 145 6.24 -9.22 -0.28
CA LEU A 145 4.81 -9.34 -0.58
C LEU A 145 4.51 -10.16 -1.85
N GLY A 146 5.53 -10.75 -2.48
CA GLY A 146 5.35 -11.60 -3.66
C GLY A 146 5.08 -10.86 -4.96
N TYR A 147 5.17 -9.53 -4.97
CA TYR A 147 5.07 -8.71 -6.17
C TYR A 147 6.44 -8.15 -6.53
N VAL A 148 7.05 -8.78 -7.51
CA VAL A 148 8.39 -8.41 -7.94
C VAL A 148 8.32 -7.68 -9.27
N TYR A 149 8.31 -6.35 -9.21
CA TYR A 149 8.88 -5.55 -10.27
C TYR A 149 9.93 -4.64 -9.62
N GLY A 150 11.16 -5.16 -9.52
CA GLY A 150 12.32 -4.44 -8.99
C GLY A 150 12.80 -4.91 -7.61
N ASP A 151 13.93 -4.37 -7.20
CA ASP A 151 14.68 -4.77 -5.99
C ASP A 151 14.14 -4.15 -4.68
N GLY A 152 12.89 -3.74 -4.65
CA GLY A 152 12.26 -3.05 -3.53
C GLY A 152 11.77 -1.65 -3.89
N GLN A 153 11.15 -0.97 -2.93
CA GLN A 153 10.70 0.42 -3.11
C GLN A 153 11.63 1.37 -2.37
N SER A 154 12.07 2.40 -3.08
CA SER A 154 12.92 3.42 -2.49
C SER A 154 12.09 4.48 -1.78
N LEU A 155 12.46 4.79 -0.53
CA LEU A 155 11.95 5.94 0.20
C LEU A 155 12.30 7.27 -0.47
N GLN A 156 13.30 7.28 -1.38
CA GLN A 156 13.66 8.47 -2.17
C GLN A 156 12.50 9.00 -3.01
N LEU A 157 11.53 8.15 -3.40
CA LEU A 157 10.37 8.62 -4.15
C LEU A 157 9.58 9.71 -3.40
N PHE A 158 9.53 9.64 -2.06
CA PHE A 158 8.88 10.68 -1.25
C PHE A 158 9.70 11.97 -1.12
N ARG A 159 10.94 11.99 -1.65
CA ARG A 159 11.76 13.21 -1.83
C ARG A 159 11.48 13.91 -3.16
N TRP A 160 10.45 13.48 -3.87
CA TRP A 160 10.09 14.13 -5.13
C TRP A 160 9.78 15.63 -4.92
N ASN A 161 10.58 16.45 -5.55
CA ASN A 161 10.52 17.92 -5.45
C ASN A 161 9.71 18.58 -6.57
N GLY A 162 8.90 17.76 -7.27
CA GLY A 162 8.15 18.19 -8.43
C GLY A 162 8.98 18.05 -9.72
N ALA A 163 8.31 17.81 -10.81
CA ALA A 163 8.90 17.74 -12.12
C ALA A 163 7.86 17.98 -13.21
N LYS A 164 8.34 18.39 -14.38
CA LYS A 164 7.56 18.38 -15.60
C LYS A 164 7.37 16.92 -16.04
N ALA A 165 6.13 16.47 -16.19
CA ALA A 165 5.83 15.18 -16.77
C ALA A 165 6.28 15.11 -18.25
N GLU A 166 6.46 13.91 -18.79
CA GLU A 166 6.69 13.72 -20.24
C GLU A 166 5.57 14.36 -21.07
N SER A 167 4.33 14.33 -20.55
CA SER A 167 3.19 15.03 -21.09
C SER A 167 3.25 16.55 -21.00
N GLY A 168 4.30 17.13 -20.44
CA GLY A 168 4.46 18.56 -20.27
C GLY A 168 3.75 19.18 -19.05
N TYR A 169 3.00 18.40 -18.26
CA TYR A 169 2.33 18.89 -17.07
C TYR A 169 3.33 19.09 -15.92
N VAL A 170 3.31 20.28 -15.31
CA VAL A 170 4.25 20.63 -14.23
C VAL A 170 3.58 20.44 -12.89
N CYS A 171 4.21 19.68 -12.00
CA CYS A 171 3.74 19.43 -10.64
C CYS A 171 4.67 20.03 -9.59
N PRO A 172 4.16 20.47 -8.44
CA PRO A 172 4.95 20.88 -7.30
C PRO A 172 5.52 19.66 -6.55
N ALA A 173 6.30 19.89 -5.49
CA ALA A 173 6.81 18.85 -4.62
C ALA A 173 5.68 18.04 -3.95
N ILE A 174 5.95 16.77 -3.61
CA ILE A 174 4.91 15.89 -3.03
C ILE A 174 4.31 16.44 -1.73
N GLY A 175 5.10 17.13 -0.90
CA GLY A 175 4.61 17.78 0.31
C GLY A 175 3.65 18.94 0.01
N GLU A 176 3.89 19.70 -1.07
CA GLU A 176 3.00 20.78 -1.51
C GLU A 176 1.69 20.22 -2.10
N ILE A 177 1.78 19.09 -2.83
CA ILE A 177 0.58 18.37 -3.32
C ILE A 177 -0.28 17.94 -2.13
N ALA A 178 0.31 17.31 -1.12
CA ALA A 178 -0.40 16.89 0.07
C ALA A 178 -1.02 18.07 0.83
N ALA A 179 -0.30 19.20 0.95
CA ALA A 179 -0.83 20.42 1.59
C ALA A 179 -2.03 21.01 0.81
N ALA A 180 -1.97 21.06 -0.51
CA ALA A 180 -3.08 21.51 -1.36
C ALA A 180 -4.30 20.60 -1.20
N LEU A 181 -4.12 19.28 -1.21
CA LEU A 181 -5.20 18.30 -1.03
C LEU A 181 -5.73 18.29 0.40
N HIS A 182 -4.91 18.61 1.41
CA HIS A 182 -5.39 18.82 2.77
C HIS A 182 -6.32 20.03 2.87
N ALA A 183 -5.95 21.15 2.22
CA ALA A 183 -6.76 22.35 2.19
C ALA A 183 -8.05 22.18 1.36
N ASN A 184 -7.97 21.45 0.26
CA ASN A 184 -9.09 21.12 -0.62
C ASN A 184 -8.89 19.74 -1.24
N ALA A 185 -9.58 18.72 -0.72
CA ALA A 185 -9.50 17.35 -1.21
C ALA A 185 -9.89 17.18 -2.69
N LYS A 186 -10.46 18.21 -3.32
CA LYS A 186 -10.81 18.24 -4.74
C LYS A 186 -9.96 19.23 -5.53
N ASP A 187 -8.83 19.69 -4.99
CA ASP A 187 -7.94 20.60 -5.72
C ASP A 187 -7.51 19.97 -7.05
N PRO A 188 -7.88 20.56 -8.20
CA PRO A 188 -7.63 19.93 -9.50
C PRO A 188 -6.15 19.70 -9.80
N LYS A 189 -5.30 20.64 -9.39
CA LYS A 189 -3.85 20.53 -9.55
C LYS A 189 -3.29 19.43 -8.66
N GLY A 190 -3.71 19.37 -7.40
CA GLY A 190 -3.32 18.37 -6.44
C GLY A 190 -3.69 16.96 -6.89
N LEU A 191 -4.95 16.74 -7.34
CA LEU A 191 -5.41 15.44 -7.83
C LEU A 191 -4.64 14.97 -9.08
N ASN A 192 -4.44 15.86 -10.05
CA ASN A 192 -3.65 15.55 -11.24
C ASN A 192 -2.21 15.20 -10.89
N CYS A 193 -1.59 15.95 -9.98
CA CYS A 193 -0.20 15.75 -9.59
C CYS A 193 0.01 14.54 -8.67
N LEU A 194 -0.97 14.21 -7.81
CA LEU A 194 -0.95 12.95 -7.08
C LEU A 194 -1.03 11.75 -8.05
N GLY A 195 -1.89 11.84 -9.06
CA GLY A 195 -1.96 10.85 -10.13
C GLY A 195 -0.63 10.72 -10.91
N GLU A 196 0.06 11.82 -11.17
CA GLU A 196 1.38 11.81 -11.84
C GLU A 196 2.46 11.19 -10.95
N PHE A 197 2.46 11.48 -9.65
CA PHE A 197 3.36 10.86 -8.67
C PHE A 197 3.19 9.35 -8.62
N ILE A 198 1.95 8.86 -8.55
CA ILE A 198 1.63 7.44 -8.53
C ILE A 198 2.11 6.76 -9.82
N LEU A 199 1.79 7.35 -10.98
CA LEU A 199 2.17 6.80 -12.30
C LEU A 199 3.69 6.65 -12.44
N ARG A 200 4.44 7.69 -12.08
CA ARG A 200 5.90 7.70 -12.22
C ARG A 200 6.60 6.68 -11.35
N ASN A 201 6.02 6.39 -10.20
CA ASN A 201 6.60 5.49 -9.23
C ASN A 201 6.00 4.07 -9.28
N GLY A 202 5.10 3.80 -10.24
CA GLY A 202 4.47 2.47 -10.41
C GLY A 202 3.65 2.03 -9.20
N LEU A 203 3.03 2.97 -8.49
CA LEU A 203 2.34 2.67 -7.23
C LEU A 203 0.91 2.12 -7.42
N ASP A 204 0.34 2.21 -8.63
CA ASP A 204 -1.01 1.67 -8.93
C ASP A 204 -1.17 0.18 -8.63
N SER A 205 -0.11 -0.59 -8.78
CA SER A 205 -0.13 -2.05 -8.64
C SER A 205 0.37 -2.54 -7.28
N MET A 206 0.63 -1.64 -6.34
CA MET A 206 1.11 -2.05 -5.03
C MET A 206 0.02 -2.78 -4.25
N PRO A 207 0.31 -3.99 -3.73
CA PRO A 207 -0.69 -4.84 -3.09
C PRO A 207 -0.96 -4.47 -1.62
N LEU A 208 -0.50 -3.31 -1.13
CA LEU A 208 -0.57 -2.93 0.28
C LEU A 208 -2.01 -2.83 0.80
N ASP A 209 -2.94 -2.37 -0.06
CA ASP A 209 -4.35 -2.24 0.27
C ASP A 209 -5.19 -3.44 -0.17
N GLN A 210 -4.57 -4.43 -0.84
CA GLN A 210 -5.27 -5.68 -1.17
C GLN A 210 -5.38 -6.55 0.08
N ARG A 211 -6.61 -6.76 0.54
CA ARG A 211 -6.88 -7.61 1.69
C ARG A 211 -6.73 -9.08 1.32
N PRO A 212 -5.87 -9.86 2.00
CA PRO A 212 -5.79 -11.30 1.81
C PRO A 212 -7.08 -12.00 2.22
N SER A 213 -7.22 -13.28 1.84
CA SER A 213 -8.33 -14.09 2.34
C SER A 213 -8.26 -14.25 3.86
N VAL A 214 -9.42 -14.43 4.51
CA VAL A 214 -9.56 -14.45 5.98
C VAL A 214 -8.64 -15.46 6.68
N SER A 215 -8.20 -16.51 5.97
CA SER A 215 -7.27 -17.51 6.50
C SER A 215 -5.80 -17.12 6.45
N GLN A 216 -5.47 -16.05 5.77
CA GLN A 216 -4.08 -15.63 5.53
C GLN A 216 -3.64 -14.53 6.51
N LEU A 217 -2.32 -14.41 6.67
CA LEU A 217 -1.68 -13.34 7.42
C LEU A 217 -1.97 -11.97 6.76
N GLY A 218 -2.27 -10.97 7.54
CA GLY A 218 -2.61 -9.63 7.06
C GLY A 218 -4.08 -9.45 6.69
N SER A 219 -4.96 -10.39 7.12
CA SER A 219 -6.39 -10.37 6.78
C SER A 219 -7.28 -9.60 7.76
N SER A 220 -6.74 -9.09 8.85
CA SER A 220 -7.46 -8.24 9.81
C SER A 220 -7.97 -6.94 9.16
N GLU A 221 -8.84 -6.23 9.88
CA GLU A 221 -9.31 -4.92 9.40
C GLU A 221 -8.13 -3.97 9.17
N PRO A 222 -8.12 -3.23 8.04
CA PRO A 222 -7.03 -2.33 7.71
C PRO A 222 -6.86 -1.24 8.79
N GLY A 223 -5.62 -0.94 9.14
CA GLY A 223 -5.30 0.14 10.07
C GLY A 223 -5.59 1.54 9.51
N PHE A 224 -5.77 1.65 8.19
CA PHE A 224 -6.12 2.90 7.48
C PHE A 224 -7.53 2.79 6.92
N LYS A 225 -8.35 3.78 7.20
CA LYS A 225 -9.77 3.79 6.81
C LYS A 225 -9.97 4.39 5.41
N GLY A 226 -11.04 3.96 4.77
CA GLY A 226 -11.45 4.46 3.46
C GLY A 226 -10.77 3.75 2.29
N GLU A 227 -11.25 4.03 1.10
CA GLU A 227 -10.66 3.53 -0.14
C GLU A 227 -9.36 4.27 -0.44
N ALA A 228 -8.36 3.54 -0.92
CA ALA A 228 -7.14 4.15 -1.41
C ALA A 228 -7.42 4.98 -2.68
N PHE A 229 -6.77 6.13 -2.81
CA PHE A 229 -6.87 6.98 -3.98
C PHE A 229 -6.56 6.21 -5.25
N SER A 230 -7.43 6.30 -6.24
CA SER A 230 -7.18 5.83 -7.60
C SER A 230 -6.96 7.01 -8.54
N ARG A 231 -6.04 6.85 -9.49
CA ARG A 231 -5.77 7.90 -10.49
C ARG A 231 -7.02 8.20 -11.33
N LEU A 232 -7.78 7.16 -11.70
CA LEU A 232 -8.98 7.34 -12.52
C LEU A 232 -10.04 8.17 -11.80
N ASP A 233 -10.32 7.89 -10.52
CA ASP A 233 -11.30 8.65 -9.73
C ASP A 233 -10.85 10.11 -9.51
N GLY A 234 -9.55 10.32 -9.31
CA GLY A 234 -8.95 11.66 -9.24
C GLY A 234 -9.17 12.44 -10.54
N TYR A 235 -8.85 11.84 -11.69
CA TYR A 235 -9.07 12.48 -13.00
C TYR A 235 -10.55 12.74 -13.28
N GLN A 236 -11.44 11.82 -12.94
CA GLN A 236 -12.90 12.03 -13.08
C GLN A 236 -13.38 13.21 -12.24
N THR A 237 -12.85 13.34 -11.03
CA THR A 237 -13.17 14.47 -10.15
C THR A 237 -12.78 15.81 -10.81
N VAL A 238 -11.57 15.89 -11.38
CA VAL A 238 -11.12 17.10 -12.10
C VAL A 238 -11.95 17.37 -13.36
N ILE A 239 -12.30 16.33 -14.13
CA ILE A 239 -13.12 16.46 -15.35
C ILE A 239 -14.50 17.02 -15.01
N ALA A 240 -15.09 16.55 -13.91
CA ALA A 240 -16.43 16.97 -13.47
C ALA A 240 -16.45 18.34 -12.80
N ASP A 241 -15.33 18.85 -12.30
CA ASP A 241 -15.26 20.15 -11.62
C ASP A 241 -15.47 21.30 -12.61
N ALA A 242 -16.59 22.04 -12.48
CA ALA A 242 -16.89 23.18 -13.35
C ALA A 242 -15.87 24.31 -13.23
N THR A 243 -15.17 24.42 -12.10
CA THR A 243 -14.23 25.51 -11.77
C THR A 243 -12.78 25.18 -12.12
N ALA A 244 -12.48 23.93 -12.43
CA ALA A 244 -11.13 23.50 -12.80
C ALA A 244 -10.64 24.23 -14.07
N GLY A 245 -9.38 24.65 -14.05
CA GLY A 245 -8.76 25.37 -15.15
C GLY A 245 -8.72 24.55 -16.44
N ARG A 246 -8.49 25.26 -17.55
CA ARG A 246 -8.46 24.65 -18.88
C ARG A 246 -7.42 23.55 -19.00
N ASP A 247 -6.22 23.81 -18.51
CA ASP A 247 -5.09 22.85 -18.61
C ASP A 247 -5.26 21.69 -17.66
N GLU A 248 -5.81 21.90 -16.45
CA GLU A 248 -6.13 20.83 -15.50
C GLU A 248 -7.13 19.84 -16.08
N LYS A 249 -8.20 20.34 -16.72
CA LYS A 249 -9.20 19.49 -17.39
C LYS A 249 -8.65 18.75 -18.60
N ALA A 250 -7.89 19.45 -19.43
CA ALA A 250 -7.28 18.83 -20.63
C ALA A 250 -6.32 17.71 -20.24
N TYR A 251 -5.50 17.94 -19.20
CA TYR A 251 -4.58 16.94 -18.67
C TYR A 251 -5.34 15.75 -18.06
N ALA A 252 -6.34 16.01 -17.20
CA ALA A 252 -7.16 14.96 -16.60
C ALA A 252 -7.84 14.08 -17.64
N LEU A 253 -8.43 14.69 -18.70
CA LEU A 253 -9.02 13.95 -19.84
C LEU A 253 -7.96 13.09 -20.54
N PHE A 254 -6.80 13.65 -20.84
CA PHE A 254 -5.69 12.93 -21.45
C PHE A 254 -5.29 11.70 -20.63
N ARG A 255 -5.09 11.87 -19.31
CA ARG A 255 -4.70 10.79 -18.41
C ARG A 255 -5.80 9.76 -18.19
N ALA A 256 -7.06 10.18 -18.03
CA ALA A 256 -8.21 9.27 -17.87
C ALA A 256 -8.40 8.37 -19.08
N ILE A 257 -8.20 8.88 -20.29
CA ILE A 257 -8.25 8.08 -21.53
C ILE A 257 -7.08 7.10 -21.57
N ASN A 258 -5.87 7.53 -21.21
CA ASN A 258 -4.68 6.68 -21.16
C ASN A 258 -4.67 5.67 -20.00
N CYS A 259 -5.65 5.68 -19.09
CA CYS A 259 -5.84 4.62 -18.12
C CYS A 259 -6.21 3.28 -18.79
N TYR A 260 -6.71 3.33 -20.01
CA TYR A 260 -7.20 2.15 -20.74
C TYR A 260 -6.25 1.76 -21.85
N GLY A 261 -5.93 0.47 -21.93
CA GLY A 261 -5.22 -0.13 -23.06
C GLY A 261 -6.17 -0.69 -24.13
N PRO A 262 -5.65 -1.24 -25.24
CA PRO A 262 -6.44 -1.86 -26.31
C PRO A 262 -7.36 -3.00 -25.84
N SER A 263 -7.00 -3.69 -24.77
CA SER A 263 -7.80 -4.75 -24.14
C SER A 263 -9.02 -4.22 -23.37
N GLY A 264 -9.13 -2.91 -23.17
CA GLY A 264 -10.10 -2.29 -22.28
C GLY A 264 -9.74 -2.37 -20.80
N TYR A 265 -8.56 -2.91 -20.46
CA TYR A 265 -8.08 -2.98 -19.07
C TYR A 265 -7.78 -1.58 -18.52
N ASN A 266 -8.28 -1.31 -17.31
CA ASN A 266 -8.01 -0.10 -16.58
C ASN A 266 -6.75 -0.26 -15.70
N GLY A 267 -5.68 0.41 -16.09
CA GLY A 267 -4.41 0.42 -15.35
C GLY A 267 -4.28 1.52 -14.28
N CYS A 268 -5.36 2.27 -13.98
CA CYS A 268 -5.32 3.39 -13.03
C CYS A 268 -6.06 3.11 -11.72
N GLY A 269 -6.67 1.93 -11.57
CA GLY A 269 -7.54 1.63 -10.44
C GLY A 269 -8.88 2.38 -10.48
N GLY A 270 -9.66 2.25 -9.41
CA GLY A 270 -10.98 2.84 -9.31
C GLY A 270 -12.04 2.11 -10.12
N LYS A 271 -13.21 2.72 -10.24
CA LYS A 271 -14.35 2.10 -10.94
C LYS A 271 -14.21 2.24 -12.45
N ASP A 272 -14.35 1.12 -13.16
CA ASP A 272 -14.32 1.10 -14.61
C ASP A 272 -15.35 2.03 -15.26
N VAL A 273 -14.91 2.69 -16.31
CA VAL A 273 -15.72 3.61 -17.11
C VAL A 273 -16.10 2.98 -18.45
N PRO A 274 -17.39 2.97 -18.80
CA PRO A 274 -17.84 2.40 -20.06
C PRO A 274 -17.21 3.10 -21.28
N GLN A 275 -16.97 2.33 -22.35
CA GLN A 275 -16.36 2.85 -23.59
C GLN A 275 -17.07 4.08 -24.17
N PRO A 276 -18.42 4.22 -24.17
CA PRO A 276 -19.08 5.43 -24.65
C PRO A 276 -18.66 6.70 -23.90
N VAL A 277 -18.41 6.61 -22.59
CA VAL A 277 -17.94 7.73 -21.76
C VAL A 277 -16.51 8.09 -22.14
N ARG A 278 -15.62 7.08 -22.30
CA ARG A 278 -14.24 7.29 -22.74
C ARG A 278 -14.18 7.93 -24.12
N LYS A 279 -15.09 7.53 -25.03
CA LYS A 279 -15.28 8.16 -26.34
C LYS A 279 -15.72 9.62 -26.22
N ALA A 280 -16.61 9.93 -25.27
CA ALA A 280 -17.03 11.30 -25.04
C ALA A 280 -15.87 12.17 -24.52
N TRP A 281 -15.06 11.66 -23.60
CA TRP A 281 -13.84 12.31 -23.13
C TRP A 281 -12.85 12.59 -24.26
N PHE A 282 -12.63 11.61 -25.13
CA PHE A 282 -11.77 11.78 -26.30
C PHE A 282 -12.30 12.89 -27.23
N LYS A 283 -13.61 12.88 -27.54
CA LYS A 283 -14.22 13.93 -28.34
C LYS A 283 -14.08 15.31 -27.69
N GLN A 284 -14.31 15.40 -26.39
CA GLN A 284 -14.16 16.64 -25.62
C GLN A 284 -12.72 17.15 -25.67
N LEU A 285 -11.73 16.28 -25.46
CA LEU A 285 -10.32 16.64 -25.56
C LEU A 285 -9.96 17.15 -26.96
N LYS A 286 -10.44 16.48 -28.01
CA LYS A 286 -10.17 16.83 -29.42
C LYS A 286 -10.90 18.08 -29.93
N SER A 287 -12.03 18.42 -29.33
CA SER A 287 -12.80 19.63 -29.72
C SER A 287 -12.49 20.83 -28.84
N THR A 288 -12.82 20.73 -27.55
CA THR A 288 -12.72 21.86 -26.61
C THR A 288 -11.27 22.20 -26.25
N TYR A 289 -10.41 21.19 -26.18
CA TYR A 289 -9.01 21.31 -25.77
C TYR A 289 -8.00 21.02 -26.89
N ALA A 290 -8.45 21.07 -28.15
CA ALA A 290 -7.65 20.76 -29.35
C ALA A 290 -6.31 21.51 -29.42
N ASN A 291 -6.27 22.75 -28.93
CA ASN A 291 -5.05 23.58 -28.97
C ASN A 291 -4.06 23.28 -27.85
N THR A 292 -4.43 22.48 -26.85
CA THR A 292 -3.51 22.04 -25.79
C THR A 292 -2.55 20.99 -26.36
N MET A 293 -1.39 20.81 -25.72
CA MET A 293 -0.47 19.75 -26.12
C MET A 293 -1.12 18.36 -26.02
N TRP A 294 -1.94 18.14 -25.00
CA TRP A 294 -2.64 16.86 -24.78
C TRP A 294 -3.69 16.57 -25.84
N GLY A 295 -4.45 17.59 -26.27
CA GLY A 295 -5.37 17.49 -27.39
C GLY A 295 -4.69 17.19 -28.72
N LYS A 296 -3.46 17.71 -28.92
CA LYS A 296 -2.65 17.43 -30.12
C LYS A 296 -2.03 16.05 -30.09
N THR A 297 -1.49 15.62 -28.94
CA THR A 297 -0.69 14.39 -28.80
C THR A 297 -1.55 13.14 -28.83
N LEU A 298 -2.72 13.13 -28.17
CA LEU A 298 -3.56 11.94 -28.08
C LEU A 298 -4.19 11.61 -29.44
N GLN A 299 -3.93 10.42 -29.98
CA GLN A 299 -4.44 10.01 -31.30
C GLN A 299 -5.55 8.96 -31.21
N TYR A 300 -5.57 8.15 -30.17
CA TYR A 300 -6.48 7.02 -30.01
C TYR A 300 -7.13 7.02 -28.63
N TYR A 301 -8.24 6.28 -28.50
CA TYR A 301 -8.85 5.89 -27.21
C TYR A 301 -9.26 4.41 -27.29
N TRP A 302 -9.27 3.76 -26.16
CA TRP A 302 -9.60 2.33 -26.06
C TRP A 302 -10.83 2.07 -25.21
#